data_5863568ce15f0d53c081ab3875e3ad6f
#
_entry.id   5863568ce15f0d53c081ab3875e3ad6f
#
_cell.length_a   1.000
_cell.length_b   1.000
_cell.length_c   1.000
_cell.angle_alpha   90.00
_cell.angle_beta   90.00
_cell.angle_gamma   90.00
#
_symmetry.space_group_name_H-M   'P 1'
#
loop_
_entity.id
_entity.type
_entity.pdbx_description
1 polymer ?
#
loop_
_entity_poly.entity_id
_entity_poly.type
_entity_poly.pdbx_seq_one_letter_code
_entity_poly.pdbx_strand_id
1 'polypeptide(L)'
;MTTFQTADLMRILPQVVLCGFGILVMVLDPFVASPRKFLLGWLSLAGILAAAGGTWWISSSPGPAFGRAIVADQFSFYFFYLFLLVAALTVLGSINYLERDGLQHGEFYALLLMGTAGMCFMAASTDLIMVFIGLEISSISTYILVGFRRKDPLSNEASFKYFLLGSFATAFFLYGIAFVYGLTGTTNLLELSGRLPHPEQWTMLARAALLLMFVGLAFKLSTAPFQIWTPEVYQGAPAPVTAFLSVGPKAAAFAVLLRVFLGGLASASSVSFWTIWVSAILTMSLGNLAAIWQTNVKRMLAYSSIAHAGYVLVGVAAGTREGTSAVLFYLTAYALMNVGAFVLIAHLAGDGEAAVQIDDYTGLAYVRPGTAACLTVFLLSLAGIPATAGFFGKFFLFRAALHSHLIGLTIIALLNSVVSVYFYLKVVVAMYMREGATKASSTALPMALRTALAVCLVGIFYLGLFPNPLLIFSNVAGVPLP
;
A
#
# COMPACT_ATOMS: atom_id res chain seq x y z
N MET A 1 3.29 -28.41 -24.50
CA MET A 1 2.32 -28.37 -23.40
C MET A 1 3.07 -28.59 -22.11
N THR A 2 3.20 -27.56 -21.27
CA THR A 2 3.80 -27.69 -19.93
C THR A 2 2.84 -28.51 -19.09
N THR A 3 3.26 -29.73 -18.68
CA THR A 3 2.47 -30.56 -17.78
C THR A 3 2.31 -29.83 -16.46
N PHE A 4 1.07 -29.62 -16.03
CA PHE A 4 0.72 -29.05 -14.75
C PHE A 4 1.33 -29.90 -13.63
N GLN A 5 2.14 -29.30 -12.79
CA GLN A 5 2.81 -30.01 -11.70
C GLN A 5 2.14 -29.62 -10.35
N THR A 6 2.01 -30.57 -9.44
CA THR A 6 1.52 -30.28 -8.08
C THR A 6 2.38 -29.24 -7.35
N ALA A 7 3.67 -29.14 -7.69
CA ALA A 7 4.59 -28.11 -7.19
C ALA A 7 4.14 -26.69 -7.58
N ASP A 8 3.48 -26.50 -8.74
CA ASP A 8 2.99 -25.18 -9.17
C ASP A 8 1.87 -24.67 -8.24
N LEU A 9 0.95 -25.56 -7.86
CA LEU A 9 -0.11 -25.22 -6.89
C LEU A 9 0.44 -24.90 -5.51
N MET A 10 1.47 -25.63 -5.07
CA MET A 10 2.10 -25.34 -3.78
C MET A 10 2.67 -23.93 -3.74
N ARG A 11 3.29 -23.44 -4.82
CA ARG A 11 3.92 -22.11 -4.88
C ARG A 11 2.94 -20.94 -4.84
N ILE A 12 1.66 -21.17 -5.13
CA ILE A 12 0.59 -20.18 -4.99
C ILE A 12 -0.31 -20.46 -3.77
N LEU A 13 0.14 -21.29 -2.82
CA LEU A 13 -0.65 -21.69 -1.65
C LEU A 13 -1.21 -20.49 -0.87
N PRO A 14 -0.47 -19.42 -0.57
CA PRO A 14 -1.03 -18.27 0.14
C PRO A 14 -2.22 -17.63 -0.58
N GLN A 15 -2.14 -17.48 -1.91
CA GLN A 15 -3.21 -16.93 -2.73
C GLN A 15 -4.44 -17.85 -2.75
N VAL A 16 -4.23 -19.16 -2.88
CA VAL A 16 -5.31 -20.16 -2.85
C VAL A 16 -6.00 -20.15 -1.50
N VAL A 17 -5.25 -20.09 -0.40
CA VAL A 17 -5.81 -20.01 0.97
C VAL A 17 -6.65 -18.74 1.14
N LEU A 18 -6.12 -17.57 0.73
CA LEU A 18 -6.87 -16.32 0.82
C LEU A 18 -8.18 -16.35 0.02
N CYS A 19 -8.13 -16.85 -1.23
CA CYS A 19 -9.33 -17.03 -2.04
C CYS A 19 -10.31 -18.02 -1.43
N GLY A 20 -9.82 -19.16 -0.93
CA GLY A 20 -10.64 -20.18 -0.27
C GLY A 20 -11.37 -19.64 0.95
N PHE A 21 -10.68 -18.92 1.83
CA PHE A 21 -11.31 -18.27 2.98
C PHE A 21 -12.24 -17.12 2.56
N GLY A 22 -11.93 -16.36 1.51
CA GLY A 22 -12.82 -15.35 0.96
C GLY A 22 -14.15 -15.94 0.48
N ILE A 23 -14.10 -17.05 -0.27
CA ILE A 23 -15.29 -17.79 -0.71
C ILE A 23 -16.04 -18.36 0.51
N LEU A 24 -15.33 -18.97 1.47
CA LEU A 24 -15.92 -19.52 2.67
C LEU A 24 -16.69 -18.47 3.47
N VAL A 25 -16.11 -17.29 3.66
CA VAL A 25 -16.75 -16.15 4.35
C VAL A 25 -18.02 -15.71 3.61
N MET A 26 -17.98 -15.60 2.27
CA MET A 26 -19.16 -15.26 1.48
C MET A 26 -20.28 -16.31 1.60
N VAL A 27 -19.92 -17.59 1.53
CA VAL A 27 -20.89 -18.69 1.62
C VAL A 27 -21.51 -18.76 3.02
N LEU A 28 -20.74 -18.48 4.07
CA LEU A 28 -21.23 -18.54 5.45
C LEU A 28 -22.04 -17.30 5.85
N ASP A 29 -21.86 -16.15 5.21
CA ASP A 29 -22.53 -14.89 5.59
C ASP A 29 -24.06 -14.99 5.72
N PRO A 30 -24.81 -15.63 4.78
CA PRO A 30 -26.26 -15.76 4.88
C PRO A 30 -26.72 -16.65 6.06
N PHE A 31 -25.86 -17.56 6.53
CA PHE A 31 -26.17 -18.51 7.61
C PHE A 31 -25.81 -17.97 8.99
N VAL A 32 -25.03 -16.89 9.07
CA VAL A 32 -24.62 -16.28 10.34
C VAL A 32 -25.60 -15.18 10.72
N ALA A 33 -26.23 -15.33 11.89
CA ALA A 33 -27.16 -14.32 12.42
C ALA A 33 -26.47 -12.95 12.60
N SER A 34 -27.20 -11.87 12.31
CA SER A 34 -26.68 -10.49 12.34
C SER A 34 -25.81 -10.16 13.56
N PRO A 35 -26.20 -10.48 14.80
CA PRO A 35 -25.40 -10.13 15.99
C PRO A 35 -24.10 -10.95 16.11
N ARG A 36 -23.91 -12.01 15.29
CA ARG A 36 -22.70 -12.84 15.30
C ARG A 36 -21.82 -12.65 14.08
N LYS A 37 -22.14 -11.74 13.18
CA LYS A 37 -21.36 -11.52 11.94
C LYS A 37 -19.92 -11.06 12.19
N PHE A 38 -19.60 -10.56 13.39
CA PHE A 38 -18.22 -10.28 13.79
C PHE A 38 -17.31 -11.52 13.73
N LEU A 39 -17.90 -12.75 13.84
CA LEU A 39 -17.16 -14.01 13.68
C LEU A 39 -16.56 -14.17 12.29
N LEU A 40 -17.18 -13.60 11.24
CA LEU A 40 -16.63 -13.60 9.87
C LEU A 40 -15.32 -12.83 9.79
N GLY A 41 -15.17 -11.76 10.59
CA GLY A 41 -13.90 -11.05 10.73
C GLY A 41 -12.81 -11.93 11.35
N TRP A 42 -13.14 -12.66 12.41
CA TRP A 42 -12.20 -13.61 13.03
C TRP A 42 -11.85 -14.79 12.11
N LEU A 43 -12.82 -15.30 11.37
CA LEU A 43 -12.58 -16.34 10.34
C LEU A 43 -11.64 -15.83 9.25
N SER A 44 -11.83 -14.57 8.82
CA SER A 44 -10.94 -13.93 7.83
C SER A 44 -9.52 -13.76 8.37
N LEU A 45 -9.38 -13.40 9.66
CA LEU A 45 -8.08 -13.34 10.32
C LEU A 45 -7.42 -14.73 10.39
N ALA A 46 -8.19 -15.79 10.68
CA ALA A 46 -7.68 -17.15 10.62
C ALA A 46 -7.17 -17.52 9.22
N GLY A 47 -7.88 -17.11 8.16
CA GLY A 47 -7.45 -17.29 6.77
C GLY A 47 -6.15 -16.54 6.45
N ILE A 48 -5.99 -15.31 6.96
CA ILE A 48 -4.74 -14.54 6.81
C ILE A 48 -3.57 -15.23 7.53
N LEU A 49 -3.79 -15.73 8.74
CA LEU A 49 -2.76 -16.48 9.49
C LEU A 49 -2.41 -17.80 8.81
N ALA A 50 -3.39 -18.51 8.27
CA ALA A 50 -3.16 -19.72 7.47
C ALA A 50 -2.34 -19.42 6.21
N ALA A 51 -2.62 -18.29 5.51
CA ALA A 51 -1.84 -17.84 4.37
C ALA A 51 -0.41 -17.45 4.76
N ALA A 52 -0.20 -16.85 5.94
CA ALA A 52 1.13 -16.58 6.46
C ALA A 52 1.91 -17.87 6.76
N GLY A 53 1.25 -18.87 7.36
CA GLY A 53 1.80 -20.22 7.55
C GLY A 53 2.13 -20.89 6.21
N GLY A 54 1.26 -20.74 5.20
CA GLY A 54 1.50 -21.20 3.83
C GLY A 54 2.72 -20.52 3.21
N THR A 55 2.90 -19.20 3.40
CA THR A 55 4.07 -18.46 2.94
C THR A 55 5.36 -19.00 3.59
N TRP A 56 5.32 -19.26 4.89
CA TRP A 56 6.45 -19.86 5.61
C TRP A 56 6.79 -21.24 5.07
N TRP A 57 5.77 -22.06 4.81
CA TRP A 57 5.95 -23.41 4.27
C TRP A 57 6.65 -23.37 2.90
N ILE A 58 6.17 -22.54 1.97
CA ILE A 58 6.73 -22.46 0.61
C ILE A 58 8.12 -21.79 0.56
N SER A 59 8.48 -21.02 1.60
CA SER A 59 9.80 -20.37 1.67
C SER A 59 10.98 -21.34 1.71
N SER A 60 10.72 -22.60 2.11
CA SER A 60 11.72 -23.68 2.07
C SER A 60 11.97 -24.24 0.65
N SER A 61 11.08 -23.98 -0.31
CA SER A 61 11.14 -24.52 -1.67
C SER A 61 10.89 -23.42 -2.73
N PRO A 62 11.72 -22.38 -2.77
CA PRO A 62 11.55 -21.29 -3.72
C PRO A 62 11.71 -21.79 -5.17
N GLY A 63 11.07 -21.08 -6.12
CA GLY A 63 11.23 -21.40 -7.52
C GLY A 63 10.08 -20.92 -8.41
N PRO A 64 10.22 -21.08 -9.73
CA PRO A 64 9.23 -20.67 -10.71
C PRO A 64 8.05 -21.65 -10.77
N ALA A 65 6.86 -21.14 -11.11
CA ALA A 65 5.64 -21.89 -11.32
C ALA A 65 4.96 -21.49 -12.63
N PHE A 66 4.07 -22.35 -13.13
CA PHE A 66 3.25 -22.09 -14.32
C PHE A 66 4.07 -21.62 -15.52
N GLY A 67 5.08 -22.38 -15.92
CA GLY A 67 5.93 -22.04 -17.06
C GLY A 67 6.72 -20.73 -16.88
N ARG A 68 7.10 -20.39 -15.65
CA ARG A 68 7.77 -19.15 -15.26
C ARG A 68 6.89 -17.89 -15.37
N ALA A 69 5.57 -18.02 -15.29
CA ALA A 69 4.69 -16.86 -15.19
C ALA A 69 4.64 -16.27 -13.77
N ILE A 70 4.96 -17.12 -12.77
CA ILE A 70 4.98 -16.76 -11.34
C ILE A 70 6.29 -17.29 -10.74
N VAL A 71 6.85 -16.57 -9.76
CA VAL A 71 8.00 -16.99 -8.98
C VAL A 71 7.73 -16.85 -7.48
N ALA A 72 7.96 -17.90 -6.74
CA ALA A 72 8.01 -17.89 -5.28
C ALA A 72 9.47 -17.67 -4.86
N ASP A 73 9.86 -16.43 -4.62
CA ASP A 73 11.20 -16.01 -4.23
C ASP A 73 11.16 -15.15 -2.96
N GLN A 74 12.34 -14.80 -2.41
CA GLN A 74 12.44 -14.00 -1.19
C GLN A 74 11.77 -12.61 -1.34
N PHE A 75 11.78 -12.04 -2.55
CA PHE A 75 11.10 -10.80 -2.85
C PHE A 75 9.59 -10.94 -2.73
N SER A 76 9.00 -11.96 -3.35
CA SER A 76 7.56 -12.21 -3.24
C SER A 76 7.13 -12.55 -1.82
N PHE A 77 7.92 -13.36 -1.08
CA PHE A 77 7.63 -13.70 0.32
C PHE A 77 7.62 -12.46 1.23
N TYR A 78 8.56 -11.53 1.02
CA TYR A 78 8.56 -10.26 1.74
C TYR A 78 7.24 -9.51 1.56
N PHE A 79 6.81 -9.36 0.32
CA PHE A 79 5.56 -8.67 0.01
C PHE A 79 4.32 -9.42 0.49
N PHE A 80 4.32 -10.75 0.45
CA PHE A 80 3.23 -11.55 1.02
C PHE A 80 3.05 -11.25 2.49
N TYR A 81 4.11 -11.28 3.30
CA TYR A 81 4.02 -10.93 4.72
C TYR A 81 3.56 -9.48 4.93
N LEU A 82 4.01 -8.55 4.11
CA LEU A 82 3.56 -7.15 4.18
C LEU A 82 2.06 -7.02 3.89
N PHE A 83 1.56 -7.66 2.83
CA PHE A 83 0.14 -7.60 2.48
C PHE A 83 -0.74 -8.30 3.51
N LEU A 84 -0.30 -9.44 4.03
CA LEU A 84 -1.00 -10.16 5.10
C LEU A 84 -1.04 -9.35 6.40
N LEU A 85 0.04 -8.64 6.75
CA LEU A 85 0.07 -7.73 7.88
C LEU A 85 -0.94 -6.59 7.70
N VAL A 86 -0.95 -5.92 6.54
CA VAL A 86 -1.90 -4.85 6.23
C VAL A 86 -3.34 -5.36 6.29
N ALA A 87 -3.61 -6.53 5.70
CA ALA A 87 -4.94 -7.15 5.74
C ALA A 87 -5.37 -7.49 7.16
N ALA A 88 -4.49 -8.08 7.99
CA ALA A 88 -4.79 -8.42 9.37
C ALA A 88 -5.11 -7.18 10.22
N LEU A 89 -4.29 -6.12 10.11
CA LEU A 89 -4.51 -4.87 10.82
C LEU A 89 -5.82 -4.20 10.37
N THR A 90 -6.14 -4.27 9.07
CA THR A 90 -7.38 -3.74 8.53
C THR A 90 -8.59 -4.54 9.04
N VAL A 91 -8.54 -5.88 9.04
CA VAL A 91 -9.62 -6.72 9.60
C VAL A 91 -9.86 -6.39 11.07
N LEU A 92 -8.80 -6.33 11.88
CA LEU A 92 -8.91 -5.97 13.31
C LEU A 92 -9.51 -4.57 13.52
N GLY A 93 -9.14 -3.60 12.69
CA GLY A 93 -9.70 -2.25 12.72
C GLY A 93 -11.14 -2.17 12.23
N SER A 94 -11.58 -3.16 11.42
CA SER A 94 -12.91 -3.14 10.77
C SER A 94 -14.00 -3.81 11.61
N ILE A 95 -13.70 -4.80 12.45
CA ILE A 95 -14.71 -5.62 13.14
C ILE A 95 -15.75 -4.76 13.87
N ASN A 96 -15.30 -3.89 14.76
CA ASN A 96 -16.21 -3.04 15.54
C ASN A 96 -16.72 -1.82 14.76
N TYR A 97 -15.95 -1.35 13.78
CA TYR A 97 -16.37 -0.28 12.89
C TYR A 97 -17.60 -0.68 12.06
N LEU A 98 -17.56 -1.87 11.44
CA LEU A 98 -18.66 -2.38 10.62
C LEU A 98 -19.91 -2.66 11.47
N GLU A 99 -19.74 -3.15 12.71
CA GLU A 99 -20.84 -3.34 13.66
C GLU A 99 -21.51 -2.01 14.02
N ARG A 100 -20.72 -1.03 14.41
CA ARG A 100 -21.19 0.32 14.79
C ARG A 100 -21.97 0.99 13.67
N ASP A 101 -21.44 0.96 12.44
CA ASP A 101 -22.03 1.67 11.29
C ASP A 101 -23.12 0.84 10.56
N GLY A 102 -23.49 -0.36 11.07
CA GLY A 102 -24.50 -1.23 10.45
C GLY A 102 -24.07 -1.81 9.10
N LEU A 103 -22.78 -1.97 8.88
CA LEU A 103 -22.16 -2.44 7.63
C LEU A 103 -21.64 -3.88 7.75
N GLN A 104 -22.11 -4.66 8.70
CA GLN A 104 -21.68 -6.04 8.96
C GLN A 104 -22.16 -7.00 7.87
N HIS A 105 -21.34 -7.13 6.82
CA HIS A 105 -21.54 -8.08 5.71
C HIS A 105 -20.25 -8.85 5.45
N GLY A 106 -20.36 -10.16 5.21
CA GLY A 106 -19.22 -11.01 4.87
C GLY A 106 -18.51 -10.59 3.56
N GLU A 107 -19.25 -9.97 2.66
CA GLU A 107 -18.73 -9.38 1.41
C GLU A 107 -17.52 -8.47 1.65
N PHE A 108 -17.52 -7.68 2.75
CA PHE A 108 -16.41 -6.80 3.10
C PHE A 108 -15.10 -7.57 3.28
N TYR A 109 -15.15 -8.61 4.09
CA TYR A 109 -13.98 -9.43 4.40
C TYR A 109 -13.54 -10.27 3.20
N ALA A 110 -14.50 -10.82 2.44
CA ALA A 110 -14.22 -11.58 1.24
C ALA A 110 -13.49 -10.74 0.20
N LEU A 111 -13.95 -9.51 -0.08
CA LEU A 111 -13.31 -8.57 -1.00
C LEU A 111 -11.91 -8.18 -0.52
N LEU A 112 -11.72 -7.97 0.78
CA LEU A 112 -10.42 -7.67 1.36
C LEU A 112 -9.44 -8.83 1.16
N LEU A 113 -9.86 -10.08 1.39
CA LEU A 113 -9.04 -11.27 1.17
C LEU A 113 -8.72 -11.48 -0.32
N MET A 114 -9.70 -11.32 -1.22
CA MET A 114 -9.50 -11.41 -2.67
C MET A 114 -8.55 -10.31 -3.17
N GLY A 115 -8.73 -9.07 -2.71
CA GLY A 115 -7.81 -7.98 -3.03
C GLY A 115 -6.38 -8.26 -2.57
N THR A 116 -6.23 -8.87 -1.39
CA THR A 116 -4.92 -9.30 -0.86
C THR A 116 -4.30 -10.41 -1.71
N ALA A 117 -5.10 -11.39 -2.15
CA ALA A 117 -4.62 -12.42 -3.08
C ALA A 117 -4.14 -11.82 -4.41
N GLY A 118 -4.89 -10.84 -4.97
CA GLY A 118 -4.48 -10.09 -6.16
C GLY A 118 -3.13 -9.39 -5.99
N MET A 119 -2.90 -8.75 -4.83
CA MET A 119 -1.61 -8.12 -4.51
C MET A 119 -0.48 -9.15 -4.42
N CYS A 120 -0.73 -10.34 -3.84
CA CYS A 120 0.24 -11.41 -3.80
C CYS A 120 0.59 -11.91 -5.22
N PHE A 121 -0.39 -12.04 -6.11
CA PHE A 121 -0.13 -12.34 -7.52
C PHE A 121 0.73 -11.26 -8.18
N MET A 122 0.45 -9.98 -7.98
CA MET A 122 1.27 -8.87 -8.51
C MET A 122 2.75 -9.01 -8.11
N ALA A 123 3.03 -9.26 -6.83
CA ALA A 123 4.41 -9.35 -6.32
C ALA A 123 5.16 -10.59 -6.81
N ALA A 124 4.46 -11.71 -7.04
CA ALA A 124 5.06 -12.96 -7.50
C ALA A 124 5.15 -13.08 -9.04
N SER A 125 4.50 -12.20 -9.79
CA SER A 125 4.44 -12.31 -11.25
C SER A 125 5.76 -12.00 -11.92
N THR A 126 6.15 -12.87 -12.84
CA THR A 126 7.27 -12.71 -13.79
C THR A 126 6.80 -12.67 -15.24
N ASP A 127 5.49 -12.51 -15.43
CA ASP A 127 4.83 -12.30 -16.71
C ASP A 127 3.91 -11.07 -16.62
N LEU A 128 3.97 -10.19 -17.63
CA LEU A 128 3.23 -8.92 -17.63
C LEU A 128 1.71 -9.11 -17.64
N ILE A 129 1.20 -10.19 -18.26
CA ILE A 129 -0.23 -10.49 -18.23
C ILE A 129 -0.66 -10.95 -16.84
N MET A 130 0.17 -11.73 -16.14
CA MET A 130 -0.10 -12.13 -14.77
C MET A 130 -0.06 -10.92 -13.80
N VAL A 131 0.84 -9.96 -14.03
CA VAL A 131 0.83 -8.67 -13.31
C VAL A 131 -0.50 -7.95 -13.51
N PHE A 132 -0.96 -7.86 -14.76
CA PHE A 132 -2.24 -7.23 -15.10
C PHE A 132 -3.43 -7.91 -14.42
N ILE A 133 -3.49 -9.25 -14.47
CA ILE A 133 -4.56 -10.02 -13.81
C ILE A 133 -4.56 -9.78 -12.29
N GLY A 134 -3.41 -9.85 -11.64
CA GLY A 134 -3.28 -9.58 -10.21
C GLY A 134 -3.71 -8.14 -9.85
N LEU A 135 -3.35 -7.18 -10.69
CA LEU A 135 -3.74 -5.77 -10.55
C LEU A 135 -5.26 -5.61 -10.65
N GLU A 136 -5.91 -6.26 -11.61
CA GLU A 136 -7.37 -6.18 -11.77
C GLU A 136 -8.13 -6.85 -10.62
N ILE A 137 -7.69 -8.01 -10.14
CA ILE A 137 -8.28 -8.67 -8.96
C ILE A 137 -8.24 -7.73 -7.74
N SER A 138 -7.09 -7.11 -7.50
CA SER A 138 -6.93 -6.14 -6.41
C SER A 138 -7.78 -4.89 -6.64
N SER A 139 -7.84 -4.39 -7.87
CA SER A 139 -8.54 -3.16 -8.24
C SER A 139 -10.04 -3.27 -8.08
N ILE A 140 -10.65 -4.31 -8.67
CA ILE A 140 -12.10 -4.54 -8.60
C ILE A 140 -12.53 -4.70 -7.15
N SER A 141 -11.78 -5.47 -6.35
CA SER A 141 -12.04 -5.64 -4.92
C SER A 141 -12.06 -4.29 -4.19
N THR A 142 -11.07 -3.44 -4.48
CA THR A 142 -10.94 -2.13 -3.81
C THR A 142 -11.96 -1.10 -4.31
N TYR A 143 -12.36 -1.14 -5.59
CA TYR A 143 -13.44 -0.27 -6.11
C TYR A 143 -14.75 -0.51 -5.37
N ILE A 144 -15.11 -1.78 -5.15
CA ILE A 144 -16.33 -2.16 -4.41
C ILE A 144 -16.20 -1.78 -2.93
N LEU A 145 -15.05 -2.02 -2.30
CA LEU A 145 -14.82 -1.66 -0.90
C LEU A 145 -14.93 -0.15 -0.65
N VAL A 146 -14.48 0.69 -1.59
CA VAL A 146 -14.62 2.16 -1.47
C VAL A 146 -16.08 2.57 -1.39
N GLY A 147 -16.96 1.96 -2.20
CA GLY A 147 -18.40 2.22 -2.21
C GLY A 147 -19.20 1.40 -1.18
N PHE A 148 -18.58 0.84 -0.16
CA PHE A 148 -19.24 -0.09 0.75
C PHE A 148 -20.34 0.57 1.60
N ARG A 149 -20.25 1.87 1.87
CA ARG A 149 -21.33 2.68 2.42
C ARG A 149 -22.34 3.07 1.36
N ARG A 150 -23.14 2.10 0.90
CA ARG A 150 -24.05 2.24 -0.26
C ARG A 150 -25.05 3.40 -0.16
N LYS A 151 -25.38 3.86 1.06
CA LYS A 151 -26.29 4.98 1.31
C LYS A 151 -25.61 6.34 1.41
N ASP A 152 -24.28 6.37 1.43
CA ASP A 152 -23.49 7.59 1.53
C ASP A 152 -23.13 8.11 0.13
N PRO A 153 -23.63 9.28 -0.28
CA PRO A 153 -23.31 9.85 -1.60
C PRO A 153 -21.81 10.07 -1.83
N LEU A 154 -21.05 10.45 -0.79
CA LEU A 154 -19.60 10.65 -0.90
C LEU A 154 -18.87 9.33 -1.18
N SER A 155 -19.30 8.24 -0.52
CA SER A 155 -18.73 6.91 -0.75
C SER A 155 -19.03 6.41 -2.18
N ASN A 156 -20.25 6.63 -2.67
CA ASN A 156 -20.64 6.24 -4.02
C ASN A 156 -19.89 7.06 -5.09
N GLU A 157 -19.78 8.37 -4.90
CA GLU A 157 -19.00 9.25 -5.79
C GLU A 157 -17.52 8.86 -5.82
N ALA A 158 -16.93 8.61 -4.65
CA ALA A 158 -15.54 8.17 -4.52
C ALA A 158 -15.30 6.84 -5.25
N SER A 159 -16.19 5.86 -5.07
CA SER A 159 -16.11 4.56 -5.76
C SER A 159 -16.21 4.72 -7.28
N PHE A 160 -17.17 5.50 -7.76
CA PHE A 160 -17.37 5.73 -9.18
C PHE A 160 -16.16 6.43 -9.83
N LYS A 161 -15.64 7.49 -9.20
CA LYS A 161 -14.42 8.17 -9.68
C LYS A 161 -13.21 7.23 -9.68
N TYR A 162 -13.06 6.43 -8.62
CA TYR A 162 -11.94 5.49 -8.52
C TYR A 162 -12.02 4.40 -9.60
N PHE A 163 -13.21 3.86 -9.84
CA PHE A 163 -13.46 2.88 -10.90
C PHE A 163 -13.17 3.47 -12.29
N LEU A 164 -13.75 4.63 -12.64
CA LEU A 164 -13.56 5.21 -13.96
C LEU A 164 -12.10 5.54 -14.25
N LEU A 165 -11.46 6.30 -13.34
CA LEU A 165 -10.07 6.71 -13.53
C LEU A 165 -9.12 5.51 -13.48
N GLY A 166 -9.43 4.51 -12.64
CA GLY A 166 -8.67 3.28 -12.54
C GLY A 166 -8.74 2.43 -13.80
N SER A 167 -9.93 2.27 -14.37
CA SER A 167 -10.12 1.52 -15.62
C SER A 167 -9.39 2.17 -16.80
N PHE A 168 -9.37 3.50 -16.87
CA PHE A 168 -8.55 4.20 -17.86
C PHE A 168 -7.06 3.93 -17.64
N ALA A 169 -6.59 3.99 -16.40
CA ALA A 169 -5.17 3.77 -16.10
C ALA A 169 -4.74 2.33 -16.41
N THR A 170 -5.59 1.33 -16.11
CA THR A 170 -5.27 -0.07 -16.44
C THR A 170 -5.34 -0.35 -17.93
N ALA A 171 -6.20 0.36 -18.70
CA ALA A 171 -6.20 0.29 -20.14
C ALA A 171 -4.87 0.79 -20.75
N PHE A 172 -4.30 1.89 -20.25
CA PHE A 172 -2.97 2.34 -20.65
C PHE A 172 -1.88 1.32 -20.30
N PHE A 173 -1.96 0.71 -19.10
CA PHE A 173 -1.02 -0.33 -18.70
C PHE A 173 -1.05 -1.52 -19.65
N LEU A 174 -2.25 -2.03 -19.96
CA LEU A 174 -2.45 -3.16 -20.88
C LEU A 174 -1.99 -2.81 -22.31
N TYR A 175 -2.24 -1.59 -22.77
CA TYR A 175 -1.78 -1.14 -24.07
C TYR A 175 -0.26 -1.05 -24.17
N GLY A 176 0.39 -0.61 -23.07
CA GLY A 176 1.84 -0.67 -22.95
C GLY A 176 2.38 -2.09 -23.02
N ILE A 177 1.72 -3.05 -22.35
CA ILE A 177 2.07 -4.49 -22.44
C ILE A 177 1.93 -5.00 -23.89
N ALA A 178 0.85 -4.63 -24.60
CA ALA A 178 0.65 -5.02 -25.98
C ALA A 178 1.77 -4.51 -26.90
N PHE A 179 2.26 -3.28 -26.68
CA PHE A 179 3.41 -2.77 -27.44
C PHE A 179 4.71 -3.50 -27.09
N VAL A 180 4.96 -3.83 -25.81
CA VAL A 180 6.11 -4.64 -25.40
C VAL A 180 6.05 -5.99 -26.11
N TYR A 181 4.90 -6.66 -26.11
CA TYR A 181 4.70 -7.92 -26.79
C TYR A 181 4.93 -7.80 -28.31
N GLY A 182 4.38 -6.76 -28.95
CA GLY A 182 4.58 -6.50 -30.38
C GLY A 182 6.05 -6.28 -30.78
N LEU A 183 6.86 -5.74 -29.87
CA LEU A 183 8.29 -5.50 -30.09
C LEU A 183 9.17 -6.73 -29.84
N THR A 184 8.78 -7.59 -28.89
CA THR A 184 9.64 -8.64 -28.34
C THR A 184 9.14 -10.06 -28.57
N GLY A 185 7.82 -10.21 -28.83
CA GLY A 185 7.16 -11.50 -28.97
C GLY A 185 7.00 -12.25 -27.63
N THR A 186 7.21 -11.59 -26.48
CA THR A 186 7.08 -12.20 -25.15
C THR A 186 6.54 -11.22 -24.13
N THR A 187 5.85 -11.73 -23.09
CA THR A 187 5.43 -10.98 -21.90
C THR A 187 6.23 -11.38 -20.65
N ASN A 188 7.09 -12.41 -20.77
CA ASN A 188 7.88 -12.92 -19.66
C ASN A 188 9.06 -12.00 -19.37
N LEU A 189 9.17 -11.50 -18.14
CA LEU A 189 10.19 -10.54 -17.72
C LEU A 189 11.63 -11.06 -17.85
N LEU A 190 11.83 -12.36 -17.66
CA LEU A 190 13.15 -12.98 -17.77
C LEU A 190 13.64 -13.02 -19.23
N GLU A 191 12.72 -13.19 -20.19
CA GLU A 191 13.04 -13.19 -21.61
C GLU A 191 13.17 -11.76 -22.17
N LEU A 192 12.43 -10.81 -21.62
CA LEU A 192 12.42 -9.42 -22.07
C LEU A 192 13.81 -8.78 -22.00
N SER A 193 14.57 -9.05 -20.93
CA SER A 193 15.91 -8.48 -20.74
C SER A 193 16.87 -8.84 -21.87
N GLY A 194 16.70 -10.02 -22.49
CA GLY A 194 17.53 -10.48 -23.63
C GLY A 194 16.97 -10.14 -25.02
N ARG A 195 15.68 -9.74 -25.12
CA ARG A 195 15.01 -9.45 -26.41
C ARG A 195 14.81 -7.98 -26.69
N LEU A 196 14.94 -7.13 -25.68
CA LEU A 196 14.87 -5.69 -25.87
C LEU A 196 16.14 -5.19 -26.58
N PRO A 197 16.02 -4.29 -27.57
CA PRO A 197 17.17 -3.68 -28.20
C PRO A 197 18.00 -2.89 -27.18
N HIS A 198 19.27 -2.61 -27.51
CA HIS A 198 20.10 -1.73 -26.69
C HIS A 198 19.45 -0.33 -26.57
N PRO A 199 19.63 0.39 -25.44
CA PRO A 199 18.96 1.68 -25.18
C PRO A 199 19.14 2.71 -26.30
N GLU A 200 20.26 2.68 -26.99
CA GLU A 200 20.56 3.58 -28.11
C GLU A 200 19.70 3.32 -29.36
N GLN A 201 19.15 2.10 -29.47
CA GLN A 201 18.31 1.67 -30.60
C GLN A 201 16.81 1.73 -30.25
N TRP A 202 16.46 2.28 -29.10
CA TRP A 202 15.07 2.34 -28.68
C TRP A 202 14.23 3.23 -29.57
N THR A 203 13.29 2.61 -30.26
CA THR A 203 12.31 3.28 -31.11
C THR A 203 11.35 4.12 -30.26
N MET A 204 10.66 5.07 -30.90
CA MET A 204 9.59 5.84 -30.26
C MET A 204 8.50 4.92 -29.66
N LEU A 205 8.22 3.80 -30.34
CA LEU A 205 7.25 2.79 -29.86
C LEU A 205 7.69 2.13 -28.54
N ALA A 206 8.97 1.78 -28.41
CA ALA A 206 9.50 1.18 -27.20
C ALA A 206 9.43 2.15 -25.99
N ARG A 207 9.73 3.43 -26.23
CA ARG A 207 9.59 4.49 -25.21
C ARG A 207 8.12 4.72 -24.83
N ALA A 208 7.21 4.72 -25.81
CA ALA A 208 5.79 4.85 -25.59
C ALA A 208 5.24 3.66 -24.77
N ALA A 209 5.68 2.43 -25.06
CA ALA A 209 5.29 1.24 -24.30
C ALA A 209 5.62 1.38 -22.79
N LEU A 210 6.85 1.81 -22.48
CA LEU A 210 7.26 2.02 -21.08
C LEU A 210 6.45 3.12 -20.39
N LEU A 211 6.27 4.26 -21.08
CA LEU A 211 5.51 5.37 -20.51
C LEU A 211 4.05 4.98 -20.25
N LEU A 212 3.42 4.24 -21.16
CA LEU A 212 2.05 3.74 -20.97
C LEU A 212 1.94 2.77 -19.79
N MET A 213 2.91 1.85 -19.65
CA MET A 213 2.98 0.98 -18.47
C MET A 213 3.21 1.78 -17.18
N PHE A 214 4.08 2.79 -17.25
CA PHE A 214 4.31 3.67 -16.10
C PHE A 214 3.06 4.44 -15.70
N VAL A 215 2.25 4.96 -16.66
CA VAL A 215 0.97 5.65 -16.38
C VAL A 215 0.04 4.78 -15.54
N GLY A 216 -0.13 3.50 -15.89
CA GLY A 216 -0.98 2.59 -15.14
C GLY A 216 -0.48 2.35 -13.70
N LEU A 217 0.83 2.15 -13.52
CA LEU A 217 1.42 2.00 -12.20
C LEU A 217 1.41 3.33 -11.41
N ALA A 218 1.69 4.45 -12.05
CA ALA A 218 1.68 5.78 -11.47
C ALA A 218 0.32 6.14 -10.86
N PHE A 219 -0.77 5.74 -11.53
CA PHE A 219 -2.12 5.87 -10.97
C PHE A 219 -2.23 5.08 -9.65
N LYS A 220 -1.85 3.80 -9.63
CA LYS A 220 -1.91 2.97 -8.41
C LYS A 220 -0.99 3.45 -7.29
N LEU A 221 0.17 3.98 -7.64
CA LEU A 221 1.12 4.58 -6.71
C LEU A 221 0.64 5.95 -6.18
N SER A 222 -0.37 6.54 -6.83
CA SER A 222 -0.80 7.93 -6.58
C SER A 222 0.31 8.95 -6.85
N THR A 223 1.11 8.73 -7.88
CA THR A 223 2.19 9.65 -8.25
C THR A 223 1.71 10.75 -9.19
N ALA A 224 2.28 11.94 -9.07
CA ALA A 224 1.95 13.05 -9.93
C ALA A 224 2.39 12.80 -11.39
N PRO A 225 1.53 13.13 -12.37
CA PRO A 225 0.25 13.88 -12.29
C PRO A 225 -1.00 13.00 -12.09
N PHE A 226 -0.87 11.71 -11.78
CA PHE A 226 -1.96 10.73 -11.76
C PHE A 226 -2.58 10.53 -10.35
N GLN A 227 -2.25 11.39 -9.37
CA GLN A 227 -2.68 11.30 -7.97
C GLN A 227 -4.09 11.85 -7.69
N ILE A 228 -4.75 12.47 -8.66
CA ILE A 228 -5.97 13.30 -8.47
C ILE A 228 -7.11 12.54 -7.77
N TRP A 229 -7.21 11.22 -7.99
CA TRP A 229 -8.24 10.37 -7.40
C TRP A 229 -8.07 10.18 -5.88
N THR A 230 -6.84 10.22 -5.39
CA THR A 230 -6.50 9.75 -4.03
C THR A 230 -7.15 10.56 -2.91
N PRO A 231 -7.15 11.91 -2.92
CA PRO A 231 -7.76 12.68 -1.83
C PRO A 231 -9.27 12.49 -1.73
N GLU A 232 -9.97 12.38 -2.85
CA GLU A 232 -11.41 12.20 -2.89
C GLU A 232 -11.82 10.80 -2.46
N VAL A 233 -11.10 9.78 -2.97
CA VAL A 233 -11.35 8.37 -2.60
C VAL A 233 -11.04 8.12 -1.12
N TYR A 234 -9.95 8.66 -0.58
CA TYR A 234 -9.64 8.46 0.84
C TYR A 234 -10.62 9.18 1.77
N GLN A 235 -11.14 10.32 1.33
CA GLN A 235 -12.16 11.04 2.09
C GLN A 235 -13.50 10.32 2.07
N GLY A 236 -13.95 9.80 0.92
CA GLY A 236 -15.27 9.18 0.75
C GLY A 236 -15.33 7.70 1.15
N ALA A 237 -14.23 6.95 1.06
CA ALA A 237 -14.19 5.55 1.46
C ALA A 237 -14.36 5.39 2.99
N PRO A 238 -14.92 4.25 3.46
CA PRO A 238 -14.85 3.88 4.87
C PRO A 238 -13.40 3.92 5.38
N ALA A 239 -13.16 4.49 6.57
CA ALA A 239 -11.78 4.71 7.04
C ALA A 239 -10.93 3.42 7.16
N PRO A 240 -11.46 2.25 7.55
CA PRO A 240 -10.69 1.00 7.47
C PRO A 240 -10.33 0.60 6.03
N VAL A 241 -11.21 0.87 5.05
CA VAL A 241 -10.90 0.68 3.62
C VAL A 241 -9.78 1.62 3.20
N THR A 242 -9.84 2.88 3.65
CA THR A 242 -8.77 3.86 3.40
C THR A 242 -7.43 3.39 3.98
N ALA A 243 -7.42 2.78 5.19
CA ALA A 243 -6.23 2.17 5.76
C ALA A 243 -5.62 1.11 4.83
N PHE A 244 -6.44 0.20 4.31
CA PHE A 244 -6.02 -0.84 3.38
C PHE A 244 -5.48 -0.26 2.06
N LEU A 245 -6.25 0.66 1.43
CA LEU A 245 -5.91 1.30 0.16
C LEU A 245 -4.62 2.11 0.23
N SER A 246 -4.37 2.73 1.37
CA SER A 246 -3.24 3.64 1.53
C SER A 246 -1.89 2.93 1.50
N VAL A 247 -1.88 1.62 1.77
CA VAL A 247 -0.65 0.82 1.87
C VAL A 247 -0.66 -0.38 0.91
N GLY A 248 -1.66 -1.27 1.02
CA GLY A 248 -1.67 -2.55 0.31
C GLY A 248 -1.48 -2.41 -1.20
N PRO A 249 -2.43 -1.83 -1.94
CA PRO A 249 -2.32 -1.67 -3.39
C PRO A 249 -1.12 -0.85 -3.84
N LYS A 250 -0.69 0.15 -3.03
CA LYS A 250 0.52 0.94 -3.32
C LYS A 250 1.78 0.09 -3.20
N ALA A 251 1.91 -0.69 -2.12
CA ALA A 251 3.04 -1.59 -1.94
C ALA A 251 3.10 -2.64 -3.06
N ALA A 252 1.95 -3.17 -3.51
CA ALA A 252 1.89 -4.09 -4.64
C ALA A 252 2.33 -3.41 -5.96
N ALA A 253 1.91 -2.17 -6.19
CA ALA A 253 2.37 -1.40 -7.36
C ALA A 253 3.87 -1.08 -7.29
N PHE A 254 4.44 -0.82 -6.09
CA PHE A 254 5.89 -0.70 -5.92
C PHE A 254 6.61 -2.02 -6.16
N ALA A 255 6.06 -3.17 -5.73
CA ALA A 255 6.63 -4.48 -6.04
C ALA A 255 6.72 -4.70 -7.56
N VAL A 256 5.64 -4.37 -8.28
CA VAL A 256 5.62 -4.44 -9.76
C VAL A 256 6.63 -3.45 -10.36
N LEU A 257 6.68 -2.21 -9.88
CA LEU A 257 7.62 -1.20 -10.38
C LEU A 257 9.08 -1.69 -10.25
N LEU A 258 9.44 -2.23 -9.09
CA LEU A 258 10.77 -2.77 -8.85
C LEU A 258 11.07 -3.98 -9.75
N ARG A 259 10.16 -4.97 -9.81
CA ARG A 259 10.34 -6.19 -10.58
C ARG A 259 10.36 -5.94 -12.08
N VAL A 260 9.50 -5.08 -12.59
CA VAL A 260 9.40 -4.77 -14.02
C VAL A 260 10.50 -3.79 -14.45
N PHE A 261 10.63 -2.64 -13.79
CA PHE A 261 11.50 -1.55 -14.28
C PHE A 261 12.97 -1.70 -13.85
N LEU A 262 13.26 -2.27 -12.69
CA LEU A 262 14.63 -2.54 -12.26
C LEU A 262 15.10 -3.97 -12.59
N GLY A 263 14.15 -4.88 -12.87
CA GLY A 263 14.45 -6.26 -13.29
C GLY A 263 14.27 -6.44 -14.80
N GLY A 264 13.06 -6.79 -15.25
CA GLY A 264 12.78 -7.19 -16.63
C GLY A 264 13.09 -6.15 -17.71
N LEU A 265 12.95 -4.84 -17.38
CA LEU A 265 13.19 -3.71 -18.29
C LEU A 265 14.42 -2.88 -17.89
N ALA A 266 15.38 -3.49 -17.18
CA ALA A 266 16.58 -2.79 -16.73
C ALA A 266 17.40 -2.16 -17.87
N SER A 267 17.35 -2.72 -19.09
CA SER A 267 17.94 -2.14 -20.29
C SER A 267 17.37 -0.75 -20.66
N ALA A 268 16.15 -0.42 -20.16
CA ALA A 268 15.49 0.86 -20.36
C ALA A 268 15.94 1.95 -19.37
N SER A 269 17.03 1.77 -18.67
CA SER A 269 17.43 2.53 -17.47
C SER A 269 17.36 4.06 -17.62
N SER A 270 17.73 4.65 -18.77
CA SER A 270 17.74 6.10 -18.94
C SER A 270 16.32 6.72 -18.99
N VAL A 271 15.39 6.09 -19.72
CA VAL A 271 14.00 6.60 -19.84
C VAL A 271 13.27 6.38 -18.51
N SER A 272 13.45 5.21 -17.90
CA SER A 272 12.85 4.87 -16.60
C SER A 272 13.37 5.78 -15.50
N PHE A 273 14.67 6.06 -15.47
CA PHE A 273 15.31 6.95 -14.49
C PHE A 273 14.68 8.33 -14.47
N TRP A 274 14.65 9.03 -15.63
CA TRP A 274 14.12 10.38 -15.68
C TRP A 274 12.62 10.45 -15.36
N THR A 275 11.87 9.44 -15.81
CA THR A 275 10.43 9.34 -15.49
C THR A 275 10.20 9.20 -13.98
N ILE A 276 10.96 8.32 -13.31
CA ILE A 276 10.87 8.11 -11.87
C ILE A 276 11.37 9.34 -11.11
N TRP A 277 12.49 9.92 -11.52
CA TRP A 277 13.10 11.11 -10.90
C TRP A 277 12.16 12.33 -10.90
N VAL A 278 11.61 12.67 -12.06
CA VAL A 278 10.64 13.77 -12.19
C VAL A 278 9.36 13.48 -11.39
N SER A 279 8.83 12.26 -11.51
CA SER A 279 7.64 11.85 -10.74
C SER A 279 7.88 11.93 -9.24
N ALA A 280 9.06 11.55 -8.74
CA ALA A 280 9.40 11.65 -7.32
C ALA A 280 9.30 13.10 -6.82
N ILE A 281 9.94 14.03 -7.51
CA ILE A 281 9.92 15.47 -7.15
C ILE A 281 8.50 16.03 -7.17
N LEU A 282 7.78 15.81 -8.26
CA LEU A 282 6.43 16.34 -8.41
C LEU A 282 5.49 15.74 -7.34
N THR A 283 5.60 14.43 -7.08
CA THR A 283 4.73 13.74 -6.16
C THR A 283 4.93 14.19 -4.72
N MET A 284 6.19 14.26 -4.23
CA MET A 284 6.45 14.70 -2.87
C MET A 284 6.14 16.19 -2.68
N SER A 285 6.41 17.03 -3.67
CA SER A 285 6.18 18.48 -3.57
C SER A 285 4.69 18.82 -3.61
N LEU A 286 3.95 18.29 -4.58
CA LEU A 286 2.50 18.52 -4.68
C LEU A 286 1.77 17.91 -3.48
N GLY A 287 2.16 16.70 -3.04
CA GLY A 287 1.55 16.05 -1.88
C GLY A 287 1.73 16.87 -0.60
N ASN A 288 2.94 17.30 -0.29
CA ASN A 288 3.21 18.08 0.92
C ASN A 288 2.57 19.46 0.89
N LEU A 289 2.69 20.19 -0.23
CA LEU A 289 2.10 21.52 -0.35
C LEU A 289 0.57 21.46 -0.22
N ALA A 290 -0.08 20.52 -0.88
CA ALA A 290 -1.53 20.39 -0.81
C ALA A 290 -2.02 19.95 0.59
N ALA A 291 -1.24 19.16 1.34
CA ALA A 291 -1.57 18.73 2.69
C ALA A 291 -1.70 19.90 3.69
N ILE A 292 -0.92 20.98 3.51
CA ILE A 292 -0.89 22.16 4.39
C ILE A 292 -2.29 22.78 4.56
N TRP A 293 -3.02 22.93 3.45
CA TRP A 293 -4.33 23.59 3.44
C TRP A 293 -5.50 22.71 3.84
N GLN A 294 -5.26 21.41 4.04
CA GLN A 294 -6.36 20.52 4.39
C GLN A 294 -6.86 20.76 5.82
N THR A 295 -8.18 20.70 5.98
CA THR A 295 -8.86 20.73 7.26
C THR A 295 -9.44 19.37 7.65
N ASN A 296 -9.72 18.50 6.68
CA ASN A 296 -10.16 17.13 6.89
C ASN A 296 -8.95 16.21 7.11
N VAL A 297 -8.93 15.47 8.23
CA VAL A 297 -7.79 14.61 8.60
C VAL A 297 -7.59 13.47 7.60
N LYS A 298 -8.65 12.83 7.09
CA LYS A 298 -8.54 11.78 6.08
C LYS A 298 -7.95 12.31 4.77
N ARG A 299 -8.39 13.50 4.35
CA ARG A 299 -7.90 14.15 3.14
C ARG A 299 -6.46 14.63 3.31
N MET A 300 -6.09 15.14 4.48
CA MET A 300 -4.72 15.49 4.82
C MET A 300 -3.79 14.27 4.74
N LEU A 301 -4.18 13.14 5.34
CA LEU A 301 -3.42 11.89 5.25
C LEU A 301 -3.41 11.30 3.83
N ALA A 302 -4.39 11.59 2.99
CA ALA A 302 -4.35 11.22 1.57
C ALA A 302 -3.22 11.96 0.85
N TYR A 303 -3.09 13.27 1.04
CA TYR A 303 -1.98 14.05 0.48
C TYR A 303 -0.63 13.67 1.09
N SER A 304 -0.61 13.37 2.40
CA SER A 304 0.54 12.73 3.05
C SER A 304 0.93 11.44 2.34
N SER A 305 -0.02 10.55 2.05
CA SER A 305 0.20 9.28 1.35
C SER A 305 0.76 9.48 -0.07
N ILE A 306 0.37 10.56 -0.75
CA ILE A 306 0.97 10.97 -2.04
C ILE A 306 2.43 11.37 -1.82
N ALA A 307 2.72 12.23 -0.86
CA ALA A 307 4.09 12.64 -0.55
C ALA A 307 5.00 11.46 -0.19
N HIS A 308 4.50 10.50 0.60
CA HIS A 308 5.23 9.29 0.96
C HIS A 308 5.54 8.39 -0.25
N ALA A 309 4.62 8.28 -1.22
CA ALA A 309 4.92 7.60 -2.48
C ALA A 309 6.08 8.29 -3.22
N GLY A 310 6.14 9.62 -3.19
CA GLY A 310 7.27 10.39 -3.73
C GLY A 310 8.60 10.07 -3.04
N TYR A 311 8.62 9.93 -1.70
CA TYR A 311 9.83 9.52 -0.98
C TYR A 311 10.26 8.09 -1.34
N VAL A 312 9.32 7.16 -1.50
CA VAL A 312 9.64 5.79 -1.93
C VAL A 312 10.26 5.79 -3.33
N LEU A 313 9.75 6.64 -4.25
CA LEU A 313 10.33 6.80 -5.59
C LEU A 313 11.78 7.31 -5.56
N VAL A 314 12.22 8.05 -4.54
CA VAL A 314 13.63 8.43 -4.37
C VAL A 314 14.52 7.19 -4.23
N GLY A 315 14.08 6.20 -3.44
CA GLY A 315 14.79 4.93 -3.29
C GLY A 315 14.77 4.09 -4.58
N VAL A 316 13.66 4.12 -5.33
CA VAL A 316 13.57 3.45 -6.65
C VAL A 316 14.52 4.12 -7.66
N ALA A 317 14.59 5.46 -7.67
CA ALA A 317 15.45 6.22 -8.57
C ALA A 317 16.96 5.93 -8.34
N ALA A 318 17.33 5.51 -7.12
CA ALA A 318 18.71 5.07 -6.84
C ALA A 318 19.15 3.90 -7.73
N GLY A 319 18.23 3.05 -8.21
CA GLY A 319 18.49 1.97 -9.15
C GLY A 319 19.44 0.87 -8.64
N THR A 320 19.63 0.78 -7.32
CA THR A 320 20.59 -0.11 -6.68
C THR A 320 19.89 -1.10 -5.74
N ARG A 321 20.58 -2.18 -5.38
CA ARG A 321 20.11 -3.12 -4.37
C ARG A 321 19.86 -2.44 -3.03
N GLU A 322 20.70 -1.48 -2.64
CA GLU A 322 20.49 -0.67 -1.43
C GLU A 322 19.21 0.14 -1.51
N GLY A 323 18.96 0.77 -2.67
CA GLY A 323 17.71 1.50 -2.93
C GLY A 323 16.48 0.61 -2.80
N THR A 324 16.51 -0.57 -3.42
CA THR A 324 15.42 -1.56 -3.30
C THR A 324 15.20 -1.98 -1.85
N SER A 325 16.27 -2.30 -1.11
CA SER A 325 16.16 -2.65 0.32
C SER A 325 15.56 -1.53 1.16
N ALA A 326 15.96 -0.28 0.89
CA ALA A 326 15.42 0.89 1.55
C ALA A 326 13.92 1.07 1.26
N VAL A 327 13.49 0.82 0.02
CA VAL A 327 12.07 0.82 -0.39
C VAL A 327 11.27 -0.23 0.39
N LEU A 328 11.76 -1.46 0.48
CA LEU A 328 11.10 -2.53 1.22
C LEU A 328 10.95 -2.15 2.70
N PHE A 329 12.05 -1.76 3.34
CA PHE A 329 12.01 -1.28 4.74
C PHE A 329 10.99 -0.16 4.94
N TYR A 330 11.00 0.83 4.04
CA TYR A 330 10.11 1.97 4.14
C TYR A 330 8.63 1.59 4.00
N LEU A 331 8.30 0.70 3.07
CA LEU A 331 6.92 0.23 2.88
C LEU A 331 6.39 -0.48 4.14
N THR A 332 7.22 -1.26 4.83
CA THR A 332 6.84 -1.90 6.10
C THR A 332 6.66 -0.88 7.22
N ALA A 333 7.59 0.08 7.38
CA ALA A 333 7.45 1.16 8.33
C ALA A 333 6.17 1.98 8.06
N TYR A 334 5.93 2.31 6.78
CA TYR A 334 4.76 3.06 6.34
C TYR A 334 3.45 2.30 6.59
N ALA A 335 3.44 0.98 6.43
CA ALA A 335 2.28 0.14 6.75
C ALA A 335 1.86 0.29 8.22
N LEU A 336 2.80 0.19 9.13
CA LEU A 336 2.53 0.32 10.57
C LEU A 336 2.02 1.72 10.94
N MET A 337 2.67 2.76 10.40
CA MET A 337 2.31 4.15 10.70
C MET A 337 0.93 4.52 10.15
N ASN A 338 0.71 4.22 8.89
CA ASN A 338 -0.44 4.75 8.17
C ASN A 338 -1.71 3.93 8.42
N VAL A 339 -1.61 2.58 8.47
CA VAL A 339 -2.74 1.74 8.88
C VAL A 339 -3.14 2.05 10.32
N GLY A 340 -2.17 2.16 11.24
CA GLY A 340 -2.43 2.54 12.63
C GLY A 340 -3.16 3.88 12.76
N ALA A 341 -2.73 4.89 12.01
CA ALA A 341 -3.39 6.20 12.00
C ALA A 341 -4.84 6.11 11.49
N PHE A 342 -5.08 5.46 10.33
CA PHE A 342 -6.42 5.39 9.74
C PHE A 342 -7.40 4.53 10.55
N VAL A 343 -6.98 3.38 11.12
CA VAL A 343 -7.89 2.56 11.94
C VAL A 343 -8.21 3.26 13.26
N LEU A 344 -7.29 4.07 13.80
CA LEU A 344 -7.57 4.90 14.97
C LEU A 344 -8.52 6.05 14.62
N ILE A 345 -8.33 6.72 13.48
CA ILE A 345 -9.23 7.75 12.98
C ILE A 345 -10.63 7.17 12.73
N ALA A 346 -10.74 5.95 12.21
CA ALA A 346 -12.01 5.26 12.04
C ALA A 346 -12.81 5.13 13.33
N HIS A 347 -12.12 4.93 14.46
CA HIS A 347 -12.75 4.90 15.78
C HIS A 347 -13.12 6.30 16.28
N LEU A 348 -12.16 7.24 16.17
CA LEU A 348 -12.35 8.62 16.65
C LEU A 348 -13.42 9.39 15.88
N ALA A 349 -13.62 9.09 14.60
CA ALA A 349 -14.61 9.74 13.76
C ALA A 349 -16.06 9.46 14.20
N GLY A 350 -16.30 8.45 15.04
CA GLY A 350 -17.64 8.14 15.57
C GLY A 350 -18.58 7.58 14.49
N ASP A 351 -19.86 7.54 14.82
CA ASP A 351 -20.92 7.01 13.95
C ASP A 351 -20.98 7.78 12.63
N GLY A 352 -21.03 7.05 11.53
CA GLY A 352 -21.09 7.67 10.20
C GLY A 352 -19.86 8.50 9.83
N GLU A 353 -18.75 8.42 10.58
CA GLU A 353 -17.54 9.25 10.41
C GLU A 353 -17.82 10.76 10.45
N ALA A 354 -18.62 11.20 11.43
CA ALA A 354 -19.03 12.59 11.56
C ALA A 354 -17.87 13.52 11.98
N ALA A 355 -16.92 13.04 12.81
CA ALA A 355 -15.79 13.83 13.33
C ALA A 355 -14.51 13.56 12.53
N VAL A 356 -14.36 14.21 11.38
CA VAL A 356 -13.20 14.06 10.49
C VAL A 356 -12.44 15.36 10.23
N GLN A 357 -12.89 16.49 10.79
CA GLN A 357 -12.18 17.76 10.69
C GLN A 357 -11.08 17.83 11.77
N ILE A 358 -9.97 18.52 11.49
CA ILE A 358 -8.88 18.71 12.47
C ILE A 358 -9.41 19.36 13.76
N ASP A 359 -10.33 20.30 13.63
CA ASP A 359 -10.92 21.02 14.79
C ASP A 359 -11.84 20.11 15.65
N ASP A 360 -12.34 18.99 15.11
CA ASP A 360 -13.12 18.01 15.88
C ASP A 360 -12.27 17.27 16.93
N TYR A 361 -10.93 17.27 16.75
CA TYR A 361 -9.95 16.66 17.66
C TYR A 361 -9.47 17.62 18.75
N THR A 362 -9.96 18.88 18.77
CA THR A 362 -9.57 19.89 19.76
C THR A 362 -9.78 19.36 21.18
N GLY A 363 -8.73 19.46 22.02
CA GLY A 363 -8.80 19.02 23.42
C GLY A 363 -8.88 17.52 23.66
N LEU A 364 -8.69 16.67 22.63
CA LEU A 364 -8.77 15.20 22.76
C LEU A 364 -7.83 14.67 23.85
N ALA A 365 -6.67 15.26 24.03
CA ALA A 365 -5.70 14.85 25.05
C ALA A 365 -6.21 14.97 26.49
N TYR A 366 -7.12 15.90 26.77
CA TYR A 366 -7.72 16.06 28.09
C TYR A 366 -8.80 15.01 28.36
N VAL A 367 -9.51 14.57 27.34
CA VAL A 367 -10.62 13.60 27.46
C VAL A 367 -10.12 12.16 27.32
N ARG A 368 -9.21 11.91 26.40
CA ARG A 368 -8.66 10.57 26.06
C ARG A 368 -7.15 10.63 25.82
N PRO A 369 -6.31 10.84 26.87
CA PRO A 369 -4.88 11.05 26.72
C PRO A 369 -4.16 9.90 26.02
N GLY A 370 -4.51 8.63 26.31
CA GLY A 370 -3.89 7.47 25.67
C GLY A 370 -4.19 7.38 24.17
N THR A 371 -5.41 7.73 23.75
CA THR A 371 -5.79 7.73 22.33
C THR A 371 -5.12 8.87 21.57
N ALA A 372 -5.05 10.06 22.20
CA ALA A 372 -4.32 11.19 21.64
C ALA A 372 -2.81 10.88 21.50
N ALA A 373 -2.21 10.24 22.49
CA ALA A 373 -0.81 9.81 22.45
C ALA A 373 -0.56 8.79 21.31
N CYS A 374 -1.45 7.81 21.12
CA CYS A 374 -1.33 6.86 20.02
C CYS A 374 -1.34 7.57 18.66
N LEU A 375 -2.30 8.47 18.42
CA LEU A 375 -2.37 9.23 17.16
C LEU A 375 -1.12 10.09 16.98
N THR A 376 -0.64 10.73 18.04
CA THR A 376 0.57 11.55 18.03
C THR A 376 1.80 10.73 17.61
N VAL A 377 1.97 9.52 18.14
CA VAL A 377 3.09 8.64 17.75
C VAL A 377 3.03 8.31 16.26
N PHE A 378 1.85 7.99 15.71
CA PHE A 378 1.70 7.73 14.27
C PHE A 378 2.06 8.96 13.44
N LEU A 379 1.57 10.14 13.79
CA LEU A 379 1.84 11.39 13.07
C LEU A 379 3.32 11.80 13.16
N LEU A 380 3.94 11.70 14.33
CA LEU A 380 5.37 12.00 14.50
C LEU A 380 6.26 11.00 13.75
N SER A 381 5.85 9.73 13.70
CA SER A 381 6.57 8.73 12.91
C SER A 381 6.44 9.00 11.41
N LEU A 382 5.27 9.40 10.90
CA LEU A 382 5.09 9.85 9.52
C LEU A 382 5.91 11.11 9.22
N ALA A 383 6.03 12.03 10.16
CA ALA A 383 6.92 13.19 10.05
C ALA A 383 8.40 12.78 9.93
N GLY A 384 8.77 11.65 10.55
CA GLY A 384 10.15 11.14 10.57
C GLY A 384 10.95 11.62 11.77
N ILE A 385 10.32 11.67 12.96
CA ILE A 385 11.00 12.01 14.22
C ILE A 385 11.88 10.81 14.65
N PRO A 386 13.14 11.06 15.12
CA PRO A 386 14.05 10.02 15.61
C PRO A 386 13.41 9.09 16.64
N ALA A 387 13.97 7.87 16.77
CA ALA A 387 13.46 6.76 17.58
C ALA A 387 12.16 6.14 17.06
N THR A 388 11.70 6.50 15.84
CA THR A 388 10.56 5.88 15.18
C THR A 388 10.95 5.23 13.83
N ALA A 389 10.13 4.28 13.39
CA ALA A 389 10.34 3.58 12.11
C ALA A 389 10.39 4.52 10.91
N GLY A 390 9.61 5.61 10.92
CA GLY A 390 9.56 6.58 9.83
C GLY A 390 10.85 7.35 9.63
N PHE A 391 11.60 7.62 10.71
CA PHE A 391 12.92 8.25 10.61
C PHE A 391 13.90 7.34 9.86
N PHE A 392 14.09 6.09 10.31
CA PHE A 392 15.01 5.17 9.66
C PHE A 392 14.58 4.83 8.22
N GLY A 393 13.28 4.74 7.98
CA GLY A 393 12.76 4.56 6.63
C GLY A 393 13.22 5.67 5.67
N LYS A 394 12.99 6.94 6.04
CA LYS A 394 13.46 8.10 5.25
C LYS A 394 14.99 8.13 5.16
N PHE A 395 15.68 7.87 6.27
CA PHE A 395 17.13 7.87 6.31
C PHE A 395 17.73 6.88 5.31
N PHE A 396 17.24 5.64 5.24
CA PHE A 396 17.76 4.63 4.31
C PHE A 396 17.47 4.98 2.85
N LEU A 397 16.28 5.53 2.54
CA LEU A 397 15.96 6.00 1.19
C LEU A 397 16.93 7.12 0.73
N PHE A 398 17.15 8.11 1.60
CA PHE A 398 18.01 9.25 1.28
C PHE A 398 19.48 8.85 1.21
N ARG A 399 19.92 7.93 2.08
CA ARG A 399 21.27 7.37 2.04
C ARG A 399 21.53 6.63 0.72
N ALA A 400 20.60 5.78 0.28
CA ALA A 400 20.72 5.08 -1.00
C ALA A 400 20.79 6.04 -2.19
N ALA A 401 19.98 7.11 -2.19
CA ALA A 401 20.04 8.14 -3.21
C ALA A 401 21.37 8.92 -3.21
N LEU A 402 21.93 9.23 -2.02
CA LEU A 402 23.25 9.88 -1.91
C LEU A 402 24.37 8.98 -2.42
N HIS A 403 24.36 7.69 -2.10
CA HIS A 403 25.34 6.72 -2.62
C HIS A 403 25.26 6.58 -4.15
N SER A 404 24.06 6.80 -4.72
CA SER A 404 23.86 6.85 -6.18
C SER A 404 24.11 8.24 -6.80
N HIS A 405 24.75 9.15 -6.08
CA HIS A 405 25.07 10.52 -6.51
C HIS A 405 23.83 11.38 -6.87
N LEU A 406 22.63 11.06 -6.38
CA LEU A 406 21.40 11.82 -6.61
C LEU A 406 21.24 12.96 -5.61
N ILE A 407 22.27 13.82 -5.46
CA ILE A 407 22.34 14.87 -4.45
C ILE A 407 21.14 15.82 -4.53
N GLY A 408 20.82 16.33 -5.74
CA GLY A 408 19.70 17.26 -5.95
C GLY A 408 18.35 16.68 -5.53
N LEU A 409 18.08 15.40 -5.88
CA LEU A 409 16.86 14.71 -5.50
C LEU A 409 16.78 14.54 -3.98
N THR A 410 17.89 14.23 -3.33
CA THR A 410 17.97 14.05 -1.87
C THR A 410 17.72 15.37 -1.13
N ILE A 411 18.29 16.49 -1.62
CA ILE A 411 18.04 17.83 -1.03
C ILE A 411 16.55 18.18 -1.12
N ILE A 412 15.94 17.98 -2.28
CA ILE A 412 14.51 18.24 -2.47
C ILE A 412 13.67 17.37 -1.55
N ALA A 413 14.02 16.07 -1.38
CA ALA A 413 13.32 15.16 -0.51
C ALA A 413 13.44 15.55 0.98
N LEU A 414 14.62 15.99 1.41
CA LEU A 414 14.84 16.51 2.78
C LEU A 414 13.99 17.76 3.04
N LEU A 415 14.00 18.75 2.12
CA LEU A 415 13.19 19.94 2.27
C LEU A 415 11.68 19.61 2.34
N ASN A 416 11.20 18.71 1.47
CA ASN A 416 9.84 18.24 1.52
C ASN A 416 9.50 17.52 2.83
N SER A 417 10.45 16.75 3.40
CA SER A 417 10.26 16.11 4.70
C SER A 417 10.09 17.13 5.83
N VAL A 418 10.84 18.23 5.80
CA VAL A 418 10.68 19.35 6.76
C VAL A 418 9.30 20.00 6.63
N VAL A 419 8.86 20.28 5.40
CA VAL A 419 7.52 20.82 5.14
C VAL A 419 6.42 19.90 5.71
N SER A 420 6.58 18.59 5.62
CA SER A 420 5.61 17.63 6.12
C SER A 420 5.36 17.72 7.64
N VAL A 421 6.34 18.13 8.42
CA VAL A 421 6.23 18.28 9.88
C VAL A 421 5.10 19.24 10.26
N TYR A 422 4.91 20.31 9.49
CA TYR A 422 3.90 21.34 9.77
C TYR A 422 2.48 20.78 9.86
N PHE A 423 2.02 20.04 8.84
CA PHE A 423 0.64 19.57 8.84
C PHE A 423 0.38 18.42 9.82
N TYR A 424 1.39 17.61 10.15
CA TYR A 424 1.25 16.62 11.22
C TYR A 424 1.16 17.30 12.59
N LEU A 425 2.02 18.28 12.85
CA LEU A 425 1.97 19.04 14.11
C LEU A 425 0.69 19.85 14.24
N LYS A 426 0.08 20.32 13.15
CA LYS A 426 -1.22 21.00 13.17
C LYS A 426 -2.31 20.17 13.86
N VAL A 427 -2.34 18.85 13.65
CA VAL A 427 -3.27 17.93 14.34
C VAL A 427 -2.86 17.75 15.80
N VAL A 428 -1.57 17.57 16.08
CA VAL A 428 -1.06 17.43 17.47
C VAL A 428 -1.38 18.68 18.28
N VAL A 429 -1.15 19.87 17.72
CA VAL A 429 -1.48 21.16 18.38
C VAL A 429 -2.99 21.26 18.66
N ALA A 430 -3.85 20.82 17.74
CA ALA A 430 -5.30 20.78 17.99
C ALA A 430 -5.64 19.88 19.17
N MET A 431 -5.04 18.69 19.26
CA MET A 431 -5.33 17.73 20.34
C MET A 431 -4.88 18.19 21.73
N TYR A 432 -3.73 18.88 21.82
CA TYR A 432 -3.07 19.18 23.11
C TYR A 432 -3.09 20.63 23.53
N MET A 433 -3.12 21.60 22.60
CA MET A 433 -2.86 23.00 22.89
C MET A 433 -4.06 23.92 22.62
N ARG A 434 -5.11 23.44 21.94
CA ARG A 434 -6.30 24.25 21.70
C ARG A 434 -7.36 23.98 22.75
N GLU A 435 -7.94 25.06 23.29
CA GLU A 435 -9.09 24.98 24.18
C GLU A 435 -10.36 24.67 23.41
N GLY A 436 -11.18 23.77 23.92
CA GLY A 436 -12.46 23.37 23.32
C GLY A 436 -12.87 21.96 23.73
N ALA A 437 -14.13 21.61 23.43
CA ALA A 437 -14.63 20.26 23.62
C ALA A 437 -14.43 19.44 22.35
N THR A 438 -13.79 18.29 22.48
CA THR A 438 -13.64 17.36 21.35
C THR A 438 -14.98 16.81 20.88
N LYS A 439 -15.15 16.70 19.56
CA LYS A 439 -16.27 15.97 18.95
C LYS A 439 -15.87 14.53 18.60
N ALA A 440 -14.59 14.19 18.72
CA ALA A 440 -14.12 12.83 18.50
C ALA A 440 -14.75 11.87 19.50
N SER A 441 -14.99 10.63 19.07
CA SER A 441 -15.59 9.59 19.90
C SER A 441 -14.81 9.38 21.20
N SER A 442 -15.54 9.45 22.31
CA SER A 442 -15.01 9.21 23.66
C SER A 442 -15.21 7.77 24.14
N THR A 443 -15.72 6.87 23.29
CA THR A 443 -15.94 5.46 23.63
C THR A 443 -14.61 4.73 23.88
N ALA A 444 -14.66 3.65 24.69
CA ALA A 444 -13.49 2.83 24.95
C ALA A 444 -13.03 2.11 23.66
N LEU A 445 -11.72 2.00 23.47
CA LEU A 445 -11.16 1.25 22.34
C LEU A 445 -11.55 -0.25 22.47
N PRO A 446 -12.20 -0.83 21.45
CA PRO A 446 -12.50 -2.27 21.42
C PRO A 446 -11.22 -3.12 21.41
N MET A 447 -11.30 -4.38 21.90
CA MET A 447 -10.12 -5.24 22.02
C MET A 447 -9.42 -5.51 20.70
N ALA A 448 -10.17 -5.77 19.62
CA ALA A 448 -9.58 -5.99 18.28
C ALA A 448 -8.79 -4.77 17.81
N LEU A 449 -9.35 -3.56 17.98
CA LEU A 449 -8.67 -2.31 17.63
C LEU A 449 -7.44 -2.07 18.52
N ARG A 450 -7.53 -2.35 19.84
CA ARG A 450 -6.37 -2.25 20.75
C ARG A 450 -5.22 -3.14 20.29
N THR A 451 -5.52 -4.36 19.87
CA THR A 451 -4.52 -5.30 19.33
C THR A 451 -3.86 -4.74 18.08
N ALA A 452 -4.64 -4.22 17.12
CA ALA A 452 -4.09 -3.60 15.91
C ALA A 452 -3.17 -2.42 16.24
N LEU A 453 -3.63 -1.51 17.11
CA LEU A 453 -2.84 -0.34 17.53
C LEU A 453 -1.57 -0.74 18.29
N ALA A 454 -1.64 -1.75 19.17
CA ALA A 454 -0.48 -2.25 19.90
C ALA A 454 0.58 -2.82 18.93
N VAL A 455 0.17 -3.63 17.93
CA VAL A 455 1.08 -4.16 16.90
C VAL A 455 1.74 -3.01 16.14
N CYS A 456 0.96 -2.00 15.72
CA CYS A 456 1.50 -0.83 15.03
C CYS A 456 2.49 -0.05 15.89
N LEU A 457 2.15 0.27 17.16
CA LEU A 457 3.02 1.02 18.06
C LEU A 457 4.30 0.27 18.39
N VAL A 458 4.19 -1.01 18.78
CA VAL A 458 5.35 -1.87 19.06
C VAL A 458 6.25 -1.96 17.82
N GLY A 459 5.67 -2.18 16.64
CA GLY A 459 6.42 -2.25 15.40
C GLY A 459 7.15 -0.94 15.06
N ILE A 460 6.50 0.22 15.26
CA ILE A 460 7.11 1.53 15.02
C ILE A 460 8.32 1.75 15.92
N PHE A 461 8.20 1.49 17.21
CA PHE A 461 9.32 1.67 18.15
C PHE A 461 10.39 0.58 17.97
N TYR A 462 9.98 -0.67 17.71
CA TYR A 462 10.94 -1.74 17.44
C TYR A 462 11.82 -1.41 16.23
N LEU A 463 11.23 -1.01 15.11
CA LEU A 463 11.97 -0.62 13.91
C LEU A 463 12.69 0.72 14.07
N GLY A 464 12.22 1.58 14.97
CA GLY A 464 12.87 2.85 15.33
C GLY A 464 14.07 2.70 16.26
N LEU A 465 14.16 1.61 16.99
CA LEU A 465 15.29 1.33 17.91
C LEU A 465 16.21 0.23 17.37
N PHE A 466 15.65 -0.75 16.68
CA PHE A 466 16.34 -1.92 16.16
C PHE A 466 16.05 -2.12 14.65
N PRO A 467 16.51 -1.23 13.76
CA PRO A 467 16.20 -1.31 12.33
C PRO A 467 16.88 -2.48 11.61
N ASN A 468 18.01 -2.97 12.14
CA ASN A 468 18.86 -3.96 11.48
C ASN A 468 18.18 -5.27 11.09
N PRO A 469 17.35 -5.93 11.93
CA PRO A 469 16.72 -7.20 11.57
C PRO A 469 15.88 -7.08 10.30
N LEU A 470 15.03 -6.05 10.20
CA LEU A 470 14.23 -5.82 9.00
C LEU A 470 15.10 -5.40 7.82
N LEU A 471 16.15 -4.60 8.02
CA LEU A 471 17.07 -4.19 6.96
C LEU A 471 17.81 -5.39 6.36
N ILE A 472 18.27 -6.33 7.19
CA ILE A 472 18.90 -7.58 6.73
C ILE A 472 17.92 -8.39 5.89
N PHE A 473 16.68 -8.57 6.35
CA PHE A 473 15.64 -9.27 5.59
C PHE A 473 15.32 -8.54 4.27
N SER A 474 15.22 -7.22 4.29
CA SER A 474 15.02 -6.40 3.10
C SER A 474 16.18 -6.52 2.10
N ASN A 475 17.41 -6.63 2.58
CA ASN A 475 18.59 -6.83 1.74
C ASN A 475 18.59 -8.19 1.02
N VAL A 476 18.13 -9.25 1.70
CA VAL A 476 17.98 -10.59 1.11
C VAL A 476 16.87 -10.57 0.06
N ALA A 477 15.75 -9.94 0.38
CA ALA A 477 14.59 -9.81 -0.48
C ALA A 477 14.79 -8.79 -1.63
N GLY A 478 15.75 -7.88 -1.52
CA GLY A 478 15.93 -6.74 -2.43
C GLY A 478 16.48 -7.10 -3.84
N VAL A 479 16.41 -8.36 -4.25
CA VAL A 479 16.76 -8.82 -5.61
C VAL A 479 15.46 -9.20 -6.33
N PRO A 480 14.91 -8.31 -7.18
CA PRO A 480 13.60 -8.53 -7.78
C PRO A 480 13.53 -9.60 -8.88
N LEU A 481 14.67 -10.03 -9.41
CA LEU A 481 14.82 -11.16 -10.34
C LEU A 481 16.19 -11.83 -10.10
N PRO A 482 16.29 -13.15 -10.26
CA PRO A 482 17.57 -13.88 -10.18
C PRO A 482 18.49 -13.53 -11.33
#